data_3dc4c846f07268387f57addc9bc2587b
#
_entry.id   3dc4c846f07268387f57addc9bc2587b
#
_cell.length_a   1.000
_cell.length_b   1.000
_cell.length_c   1.000
_cell.angle_alpha   90.00
_cell.angle_beta   90.00
_cell.angle_gamma   90.00
#
_symmetry.space_group_name_H-M   'P 1'
#
loop_
_entity.id
_entity.type
_entity.pdbx_description
1 polymer ?
#
loop_
_entity_poly.entity_id
_entity_poly.type
_entity_poly.pdbx_seq_one_letter_code
_entity_poly.pdbx_strand_id
1 'polypeptide(L)'
;MNIDKKITDDLVANDVSFVTTVPCKQLAGVIDEIEARDEIFHIPSNKEDEGMGLCAGAHMGGKRPAIIMQNTAIGVTINTLAALIQYYRMPLPMLISYRGELREPVACQVEMAVHTKALLAQMNIPTYHFHTQADVAEFDIILKYTFMCNKPVAILT
;
A
#
# COMPACT_ATOMS: atom_id res chain seq x y z
N MET A 1 1.12 22.14 0.72
CA MET A 1 0.10 21.06 0.79
C MET A 1 0.64 20.02 1.76
N ASN A 2 -0.12 19.59 2.77
CA ASN A 2 0.27 18.47 3.61
C ASN A 2 0.03 17.17 2.81
N ILE A 3 1.11 16.47 2.49
CA ILE A 3 1.07 15.24 1.68
C ILE A 3 0.29 14.13 2.39
N ASP A 4 0.54 13.94 3.68
CA ASP A 4 -0.08 12.88 4.47
C ASP A 4 -1.61 13.04 4.50
N LYS A 5 -2.05 14.29 4.74
CA LYS A 5 -3.46 14.64 4.66
C LYS A 5 -4.05 14.42 3.27
N LYS A 6 -3.33 14.79 2.20
CA LYS A 6 -3.81 14.61 0.81
C LYS A 6 -4.01 13.12 0.49
N ILE A 7 -3.06 12.26 0.86
CA ILE A 7 -3.16 10.81 0.68
C ILE A 7 -4.39 10.28 1.40
N THR A 8 -4.60 10.68 2.65
CA THR A 8 -5.75 10.23 3.45
C THR A 8 -7.07 10.77 2.92
N ASP A 9 -7.13 12.02 2.49
CA ASP A 9 -8.31 12.62 1.85
C ASP A 9 -8.68 11.85 0.55
N ASP A 10 -7.69 11.46 -0.26
CA ASP A 10 -7.93 10.67 -1.48
C ASP A 10 -8.42 9.25 -1.18
N LEU A 11 -7.91 8.60 -0.12
CA LEU A 11 -8.43 7.31 0.32
C LEU A 11 -9.93 7.42 0.65
N VAL A 12 -10.32 8.40 1.46
CA VAL A 12 -11.72 8.65 1.81
C VAL A 12 -12.57 8.98 0.58
N ALA A 13 -12.08 9.86 -0.30
CA ALA A 13 -12.79 10.25 -1.52
C ALA A 13 -13.01 9.09 -2.50
N ASN A 14 -12.25 8.01 -2.39
CA ASN A 14 -12.40 6.77 -3.16
C ASN A 14 -13.09 5.64 -2.38
N ASP A 15 -13.83 5.98 -1.31
CA ASP A 15 -14.57 5.03 -0.46
C ASP A 15 -13.70 3.94 0.18
N VAL A 16 -12.40 4.20 0.37
CA VAL A 16 -11.54 3.30 1.16
C VAL A 16 -11.98 3.40 2.61
N SER A 17 -12.62 2.36 3.09
CA SER A 17 -13.22 2.31 4.43
C SER A 17 -12.56 1.28 5.37
N PHE A 18 -11.52 0.62 4.89
CA PHE A 18 -10.71 -0.30 5.68
C PHE A 18 -9.23 -0.11 5.34
N VAL A 19 -8.42 0.15 6.34
CA VAL A 19 -6.96 0.23 6.15
C VAL A 19 -6.26 -0.65 7.18
N THR A 20 -5.31 -1.45 6.73
CA THR A 20 -4.38 -2.14 7.62
C THR A 20 -2.97 -1.59 7.43
N THR A 21 -2.21 -1.54 8.49
CA THR A 21 -0.84 -1.05 8.46
C THR A 21 0.12 -2.00 9.15
N VAL A 22 1.31 -2.20 8.57
CA VAL A 22 2.48 -2.60 9.33
C VAL A 22 3.30 -1.33 9.52
N PRO A 23 3.37 -0.78 10.74
CA PRO A 23 3.89 0.55 10.98
C PRO A 23 5.32 0.76 10.47
N CYS A 24 5.55 1.85 9.76
CA CYS A 24 6.87 2.27 9.32
C CYS A 24 7.06 3.77 9.52
N LYS A 25 8.28 4.18 9.87
CA LYS A 25 8.59 5.57 10.21
C LYS A 25 8.31 6.56 9.08
N GLN A 26 8.54 6.17 7.82
CA GLN A 26 8.38 7.07 6.67
C GLN A 26 6.93 7.42 6.38
N LEU A 27 5.99 6.55 6.74
CA LEU A 27 4.55 6.76 6.56
C LEU A 27 3.81 7.03 7.87
N ALA A 28 4.54 7.37 8.95
CA ALA A 28 3.92 7.65 10.24
C ALA A 28 2.87 8.76 10.15
N GLY A 29 3.16 9.86 9.43
CA GLY A 29 2.20 10.94 9.27
C GLY A 29 0.92 10.54 8.53
N VAL A 30 1.01 9.65 7.53
CA VAL A 30 -0.18 9.09 6.86
C VAL A 30 -0.97 8.20 7.83
N ILE A 31 -0.29 7.40 8.65
CA ILE A 31 -0.93 6.55 9.66
C ILE A 31 -1.66 7.38 10.70
N ASP A 32 -1.02 8.44 11.22
CA ASP A 32 -1.63 9.36 12.18
C ASP A 32 -2.90 10.04 11.59
N GLU A 33 -2.84 10.46 10.33
CA GLU A 33 -4.01 11.04 9.63
C GLU A 33 -5.14 10.01 9.45
N ILE A 34 -4.82 8.74 9.17
CA ILE A 34 -5.81 7.65 9.06
C ILE A 34 -6.46 7.37 10.41
N GLU A 35 -5.68 7.33 11.50
CA GLU A 35 -6.20 7.09 12.85
C GLU A 35 -7.14 8.22 13.34
N ALA A 36 -7.00 9.41 12.77
CA ALA A 36 -7.86 10.55 13.06
C ALA A 36 -9.17 10.57 12.25
N ARG A 37 -9.43 9.56 11.38
CA ARG A 37 -10.60 9.51 10.48
C ARG A 37 -11.63 8.48 10.93
N ASP A 38 -12.84 8.94 11.24
CA ASP A 38 -13.97 8.06 11.57
C ASP A 38 -14.47 7.25 10.38
N GLU A 39 -14.20 7.71 9.14
CA GLU A 39 -14.60 7.04 7.89
C GLU A 39 -13.78 5.77 7.61
N ILE A 40 -12.60 5.64 8.20
CA ILE A 40 -11.67 4.53 7.96
C ILE A 40 -11.58 3.64 9.19
N PHE A 41 -11.98 2.38 9.04
CA PHE A 41 -11.71 1.37 10.06
C PHE A 41 -10.27 0.90 9.93
N HIS A 42 -9.40 1.34 10.86
CA HIS A 42 -7.97 1.04 10.87
C HIS A 42 -7.64 -0.12 11.80
N ILE A 43 -6.88 -1.10 11.30
CA ILE A 43 -6.33 -2.21 12.09
C ILE A 43 -4.83 -2.35 11.80
N PRO A 44 -3.95 -2.10 12.77
CA PRO A 44 -2.54 -2.47 12.63
C PRO A 44 -2.38 -3.99 12.64
N SER A 45 -1.50 -4.51 11.78
CA SER A 45 -1.14 -5.93 11.73
C SER A 45 0.32 -6.15 12.12
N ASN A 46 0.64 -7.38 12.53
CA ASN A 46 2.00 -7.74 12.93
C ASN A 46 2.89 -8.11 11.72
N LYS A 47 2.25 -8.53 10.62
CA LYS A 47 2.92 -8.93 9.39
C LYS A 47 2.12 -8.51 8.17
N GLU A 48 2.82 -8.28 7.08
CA GLU A 48 2.21 -7.79 5.84
C GLU A 48 1.32 -8.83 5.15
N ASP A 49 1.67 -10.11 5.22
CA ASP A 49 0.83 -11.19 4.71
C ASP A 49 -0.48 -11.36 5.51
N GLU A 50 -0.42 -11.18 6.83
CA GLU A 50 -1.60 -11.08 7.70
C GLU A 50 -2.46 -9.88 7.30
N GLY A 51 -1.85 -8.70 7.15
CA GLY A 51 -2.54 -7.47 6.71
C GLY A 51 -3.25 -7.65 5.37
N MET A 52 -2.63 -8.33 4.40
CA MET A 52 -3.28 -8.66 3.13
C MET A 52 -4.47 -9.60 3.32
N GLY A 53 -4.38 -10.56 4.24
CA GLY A 53 -5.50 -11.41 4.63
C GLY A 53 -6.67 -10.62 5.21
N LEU A 54 -6.39 -9.64 6.08
CA LEU A 54 -7.40 -8.72 6.62
C LEU A 54 -8.05 -7.89 5.52
N CYS A 55 -7.26 -7.35 4.57
CA CYS A 55 -7.77 -6.64 3.40
C CYS A 55 -8.68 -7.52 2.54
N ALA A 56 -8.30 -8.78 2.30
CA ALA A 56 -9.12 -9.72 1.56
C ALA A 56 -10.46 -9.98 2.26
N GLY A 57 -10.45 -10.19 3.57
CA GLY A 57 -11.66 -10.35 4.38
C GLY A 57 -12.56 -9.11 4.33
N ALA A 58 -11.97 -7.92 4.45
CA ALA A 58 -12.70 -6.64 4.34
C ALA A 58 -13.33 -6.48 2.96
N HIS A 59 -12.60 -6.81 1.88
CA HIS A 59 -13.13 -6.78 0.52
C HIS A 59 -14.29 -7.74 0.33
N MET A 60 -14.17 -8.99 0.81
CA MET A 60 -15.26 -9.97 0.78
C MET A 60 -16.48 -9.51 1.59
N GLY A 61 -16.26 -8.73 2.65
CA GLY A 61 -17.30 -8.05 3.43
C GLY A 61 -17.88 -6.79 2.79
N GLY A 62 -17.50 -6.46 1.54
CA GLY A 62 -18.02 -5.33 0.80
C GLY A 62 -17.34 -3.98 1.07
N LYS A 63 -16.20 -3.96 1.78
CA LYS A 63 -15.40 -2.76 2.01
C LYS A 63 -14.34 -2.59 0.92
N ARG A 64 -13.92 -1.34 0.69
CA ARG A 64 -12.72 -1.04 -0.11
C ARG A 64 -11.51 -0.99 0.82
N PRO A 65 -10.58 -1.95 0.72
CA PRO A 65 -9.41 -2.00 1.57
C PRO A 65 -8.22 -1.24 0.96
N ALA A 66 -7.26 -0.86 1.83
CA ALA A 66 -5.89 -0.50 1.45
C ALA A 66 -4.91 -1.05 2.50
N ILE A 67 -3.65 -1.23 2.10
CA ILE A 67 -2.57 -1.62 3.00
C ILE A 67 -1.42 -0.62 2.94
N ILE A 68 -0.87 -0.30 4.11
CA ILE A 68 0.34 0.51 4.25
C ILE A 68 1.43 -0.37 4.85
N MET A 69 2.57 -0.43 4.17
CA MET A 69 3.66 -1.32 4.57
C MET A 69 5.02 -0.83 4.08
N GLN A 70 6.06 -1.58 4.38
CA GLN A 70 7.42 -1.33 3.90
C GLN A 70 7.79 -2.31 2.78
N ASN A 71 8.59 -1.87 1.79
CA ASN A 71 9.01 -2.71 0.67
C ASN A 71 9.79 -3.96 1.07
N THR A 72 10.47 -3.95 2.21
CA THR A 72 11.23 -5.12 2.71
C THR A 72 10.33 -6.34 2.94
N ALA A 73 9.04 -6.13 3.07
CA ALA A 73 8.05 -7.18 3.26
C ALA A 73 7.52 -7.80 1.96
N ILE A 74 7.85 -7.27 0.80
CA ILE A 74 7.35 -7.83 -0.48
C ILE A 74 7.66 -9.32 -0.60
N GLY A 75 8.84 -9.75 -0.14
CA GLY A 75 9.23 -11.17 -0.18
C GLY A 75 8.28 -12.11 0.56
N VAL A 76 7.76 -11.70 1.73
CA VAL A 76 6.84 -12.54 2.52
C VAL A 76 5.41 -12.48 2.01
N THR A 77 5.04 -11.49 1.20
CA THR A 77 3.69 -11.31 0.68
C THR A 77 3.44 -12.02 -0.66
N ILE A 78 4.46 -12.54 -1.32
CA ILE A 78 4.37 -13.11 -2.68
C ILE A 78 3.25 -14.16 -2.79
N ASN A 79 3.21 -15.11 -1.87
CA ASN A 79 2.20 -16.16 -1.90
C ASN A 79 0.78 -15.60 -1.70
N THR A 80 0.60 -14.71 -0.73
CA THR A 80 -0.69 -14.08 -0.45
C THR A 80 -1.17 -13.21 -1.61
N LEU A 81 -0.25 -12.45 -2.23
CA LEU A 81 -0.55 -11.68 -3.44
C LEU A 81 -1.00 -12.59 -4.59
N ALA A 82 -0.27 -13.68 -4.87
CA ALA A 82 -0.59 -14.55 -5.99
C ALA A 82 -1.84 -15.41 -5.74
N ALA A 83 -1.87 -16.14 -4.61
CA ALA A 83 -2.88 -17.15 -4.33
C ALA A 83 -4.19 -16.60 -3.77
N LEU A 84 -4.19 -15.37 -3.23
CA LEU A 84 -5.37 -14.75 -2.66
C LEU A 84 -5.77 -13.50 -3.45
N ILE A 85 -4.94 -12.46 -3.42
CA ILE A 85 -5.32 -11.14 -3.95
C ILE A 85 -5.52 -11.17 -5.47
N GLN A 86 -4.53 -11.68 -6.22
CA GLN A 86 -4.62 -11.73 -7.69
C GLN A 86 -5.58 -12.83 -8.17
N TYR A 87 -5.54 -14.00 -7.53
CA TYR A 87 -6.41 -15.12 -7.92
C TYR A 87 -7.89 -14.75 -7.85
N TYR A 88 -8.31 -14.07 -6.78
CA TYR A 88 -9.68 -13.60 -6.61
C TYR A 88 -9.95 -12.22 -7.21
N ARG A 89 -8.98 -11.63 -7.91
CA ARG A 89 -9.09 -10.31 -8.55
C ARG A 89 -9.53 -9.22 -7.57
N MET A 90 -8.94 -9.20 -6.40
CA MET A 90 -9.24 -8.20 -5.38
C MET A 90 -8.49 -6.90 -5.67
N PRO A 91 -9.18 -5.75 -5.70
CA PRO A 91 -8.50 -4.47 -5.76
C PRO A 91 -7.80 -4.20 -4.42
N LEU A 92 -6.51 -3.92 -4.46
CA LEU A 92 -5.73 -3.61 -3.27
C LEU A 92 -4.69 -2.53 -3.57
N PRO A 93 -4.96 -1.27 -3.25
CA PRO A 93 -3.90 -0.26 -3.24
C PRO A 93 -2.93 -0.56 -2.09
N MET A 94 -1.65 -0.66 -2.44
CA MET A 94 -0.56 -0.91 -1.50
C MET A 94 0.34 0.32 -1.46
N LEU A 95 0.22 1.14 -0.40
CA LEU A 95 1.13 2.26 -0.16
C LEU A 95 2.37 1.74 0.54
N ILE A 96 3.51 1.81 -0.14
CA ILE A 96 4.73 1.12 0.26
C ILE A 96 5.85 2.13 0.47
N SER A 97 6.32 2.27 1.70
CA SER A 97 7.54 3.02 1.94
C SER A 97 8.73 2.30 1.29
N TYR A 98 9.37 2.97 0.30
CA TYR A 98 10.44 2.39 -0.48
C TYR A 98 11.79 2.67 0.16
N ARG A 99 12.27 1.71 0.96
CA ARG A 99 13.53 1.75 1.66
C ARG A 99 14.65 1.16 0.81
N GLY A 100 15.88 1.60 1.08
CA GLY A 100 17.10 1.04 0.49
C GLY A 100 17.64 1.78 -0.74
N GLU A 101 17.11 2.96 -1.04
CA GLU A 101 17.68 3.85 -2.07
C GLU A 101 18.93 4.58 -1.55
N LEU A 102 19.52 5.40 -2.42
CA LEU A 102 20.70 6.20 -2.08
C LEU A 102 20.47 6.99 -0.78
N ARG A 103 21.42 6.90 0.15
CA ARG A 103 21.39 7.47 1.51
C ARG A 103 20.52 6.69 2.52
N GLU A 104 20.15 5.46 2.22
CA GLU A 104 19.51 4.61 3.23
C GLU A 104 20.47 4.36 4.42
N PRO A 105 20.08 4.76 5.65
CA PRO A 105 20.94 4.63 6.82
C PRO A 105 21.03 3.19 7.36
N VAL A 106 20.14 2.30 6.92
CA VAL A 106 20.00 0.93 7.42
C VAL A 106 20.42 -0.05 6.32
N ALA A 107 21.65 -0.57 6.41
CA ALA A 107 22.26 -1.37 5.36
C ALA A 107 21.42 -2.60 4.92
N CYS A 108 20.74 -3.28 5.83
CA CYS A 108 19.91 -4.44 5.49
C CYS A 108 18.67 -4.09 4.62
N GLN A 109 18.28 -2.82 4.53
CA GLN A 109 17.18 -2.38 3.67
C GLN A 109 17.59 -2.31 2.19
N VAL A 110 18.90 -2.12 1.91
CA VAL A 110 19.42 -1.94 0.56
C VAL A 110 19.19 -3.19 -0.31
N GLU A 111 19.43 -4.37 0.24
CA GLU A 111 19.27 -5.63 -0.51
C GLU A 111 17.83 -5.84 -0.98
N MET A 112 16.85 -5.58 -0.15
CA MET A 112 15.43 -5.72 -0.56
C MET A 112 14.99 -4.66 -1.57
N ALA A 113 15.58 -3.47 -1.55
CA ALA A 113 15.27 -2.43 -2.55
C ALA A 113 15.59 -2.91 -3.97
N VAL A 114 16.74 -3.57 -4.15
CA VAL A 114 17.17 -4.12 -5.44
C VAL A 114 16.13 -5.10 -6.01
N HIS A 115 15.48 -5.88 -5.15
CA HIS A 115 14.54 -6.91 -5.57
C HIS A 115 13.10 -6.42 -5.69
N THR A 116 12.70 -5.38 -4.96
CA THR A 116 11.30 -4.94 -4.84
C THR A 116 10.63 -4.72 -6.19
N LYS A 117 11.19 -3.86 -7.04
CA LYS A 117 10.59 -3.54 -8.35
C LYS A 117 10.56 -4.75 -9.29
N ALA A 118 11.60 -5.59 -9.24
CA ALA A 118 11.68 -6.81 -10.04
C ALA A 118 10.61 -7.84 -9.63
N LEU A 119 10.40 -8.03 -8.33
CA LEU A 119 9.36 -8.93 -7.81
C LEU A 119 7.96 -8.45 -8.19
N LEU A 120 7.66 -7.17 -8.01
CA LEU A 120 6.37 -6.59 -8.39
C LEU A 120 6.12 -6.72 -9.91
N ALA A 121 7.13 -6.45 -10.73
CA ALA A 121 7.05 -6.61 -12.19
C ALA A 121 6.84 -8.07 -12.60
N GLN A 122 7.57 -9.02 -11.98
CA GLN A 122 7.40 -10.46 -12.24
C GLN A 122 5.99 -10.94 -11.89
N MET A 123 5.36 -10.34 -10.91
CA MET A 123 3.98 -10.62 -10.52
C MET A 123 2.94 -9.86 -11.36
N ASN A 124 3.36 -9.06 -12.35
CA ASN A 124 2.49 -8.19 -13.15
C ASN A 124 1.65 -7.22 -12.30
N ILE A 125 2.22 -6.71 -11.21
CA ILE A 125 1.58 -5.70 -10.37
C ILE A 125 1.97 -4.31 -10.89
N PRO A 126 1.00 -3.49 -11.33
CA PRO A 126 1.27 -2.11 -11.72
C PRO A 126 1.93 -1.36 -10.56
N THR A 127 3.03 -0.68 -10.85
CA THR A 127 3.84 -0.02 -9.82
C THR A 127 4.08 1.44 -10.21
N TYR A 128 3.72 2.35 -9.31
CA TYR A 128 3.95 3.79 -9.42
C TYR A 128 4.96 4.21 -8.37
N HIS A 129 5.81 5.16 -8.69
CA HIS A 129 6.82 5.65 -7.76
C HIS A 129 6.69 7.15 -7.57
N PHE A 130 6.38 7.57 -6.36
CA PHE A 130 6.25 8.97 -6.00
C PHE A 130 7.59 9.51 -5.47
N HIS A 131 8.26 10.31 -6.28
CA HIS A 131 9.52 10.96 -5.92
C HIS A 131 9.31 12.40 -5.46
N THR A 132 8.20 13.01 -5.85
CA THR A 132 7.92 14.43 -5.63
C THR A 132 6.49 14.65 -5.13
N GLN A 133 6.24 15.83 -4.60
CA GLN A 133 4.88 16.24 -4.23
C GLN A 133 3.91 16.27 -5.42
N ALA A 134 4.43 16.48 -6.64
CA ALA A 134 3.60 16.49 -7.83
C ALA A 134 3.05 15.09 -8.15
N ASP A 135 3.84 14.04 -7.87
CA ASP A 135 3.41 12.66 -8.12
C ASP A 135 2.22 12.26 -7.25
N VAL A 136 2.11 12.84 -6.04
CA VAL A 136 0.98 12.59 -5.12
C VAL A 136 -0.34 13.07 -5.71
N ALA A 137 -0.34 14.01 -6.66
CA ALA A 137 -1.56 14.42 -7.35
C ALA A 137 -2.19 13.29 -8.18
N GLU A 138 -1.40 12.30 -8.60
CA GLU A 138 -1.87 11.13 -9.34
C GLU A 138 -2.52 10.07 -8.44
N PHE A 139 -2.42 10.18 -7.13
CA PHE A 139 -2.86 9.14 -6.19
C PHE A 139 -4.36 8.83 -6.33
N ASP A 140 -5.20 9.86 -6.43
CA ASP A 140 -6.64 9.71 -6.67
C ASP A 140 -6.94 8.91 -7.97
N ILE A 141 -6.21 9.19 -9.04
CA ILE A 141 -6.36 8.49 -10.32
C ILE A 141 -5.92 7.02 -10.20
N ILE A 142 -4.84 6.75 -9.49
CA ILE A 142 -4.35 5.39 -9.24
C ILE A 142 -5.35 4.58 -8.41
N LEU A 143 -5.97 5.19 -7.39
CA LEU A 143 -7.02 4.54 -6.60
C LEU A 143 -8.24 4.17 -7.47
N LYS A 144 -8.72 5.11 -8.29
CA LYS A 144 -9.82 4.85 -9.25
C LYS A 144 -9.48 3.71 -10.20
N TYR A 145 -8.28 3.72 -10.76
CA TYR A 145 -7.79 2.64 -11.62
C TYR A 145 -7.77 1.29 -10.90
N THR A 146 -7.25 1.25 -9.67
CA THR A 146 -7.16 0.04 -8.85
C THR A 146 -8.54 -0.62 -8.67
N PHE A 147 -9.54 0.17 -8.26
CA PHE A 147 -10.90 -0.33 -8.02
C PHE A 147 -11.66 -0.65 -9.31
N MET A 148 -11.44 0.12 -10.38
CA MET A 148 -12.03 -0.14 -11.68
C MET A 148 -11.52 -1.44 -12.32
N CYS A 149 -10.21 -1.70 -12.21
CA CYS A 149 -9.58 -2.86 -12.84
C CYS A 149 -9.63 -4.14 -11.98
N ASN A 150 -10.03 -4.04 -10.71
CA ASN A 150 -10.01 -5.15 -9.74
C ASN A 150 -8.63 -5.83 -9.67
N LYS A 151 -7.58 -5.03 -9.42
CA LYS A 151 -6.21 -5.52 -9.36
C LYS A 151 -5.45 -4.86 -8.21
N PRO A 152 -4.48 -5.56 -7.59
CA PRO A 152 -3.54 -4.89 -6.69
C PRO A 152 -2.66 -3.91 -7.47
N VAL A 153 -2.30 -2.82 -6.83
CA VAL A 153 -1.40 -1.78 -7.34
C VAL A 153 -0.42 -1.40 -6.26
N ALA A 154 0.85 -1.27 -6.60
CA ALA A 154 1.89 -0.80 -5.70
C ALA A 154 2.19 0.69 -5.93
N ILE A 155 2.21 1.47 -4.85
CA ILE A 155 2.59 2.88 -4.84
C ILE A 155 3.80 3.00 -3.90
N LEU A 156 4.97 3.18 -4.49
CA LEU A 156 6.24 3.34 -3.77
C LEU A 156 6.45 4.82 -3.42
N THR A 157 6.79 5.12 -2.15
CA THR A 157 6.97 6.49 -1.64
C THR A 157 8.29 6.68 -0.96
#